data_3bfa094fdd0b88caac13c0c8e369fd26
#
_entry.id   3bfa094fdd0b88caac13c0c8e369fd26
#
_cell.length_a   1.000
_cell.length_b   1.000
_cell.length_c   1.000
_cell.angle_alpha   90.00
_cell.angle_beta   90.00
_cell.angle_gamma   90.00
#
_symmetry.space_group_name_H-M   'P 1'
#
loop_
_entity.id
_entity.type
_entity.pdbx_description
1 polymer ?
#
loop_
_entity_poly.entity_id
_entity_poly.type
_entity_poly.pdbx_seq_one_letter_code
_entity_poly.pdbx_strand_id
1 'polypeptide(L)'
;MISQLTVFLANEKGRLAVACRTLADADINMKALFIADTADFGIVRIFCDTPKRAVEVLAQAGFRASLTPVIAVSVEDAPGTLADLLGFCQGASMNIEYGYCFCTADGKAVDVLKIEGDGAEAVLAEAGFAVLAPEEVYCVDPA
;
A
#
# COMPACT_ATOMS: atom_id res chain seq x y z
N MET A 1 -10.83 5.51 -0.46
CA MET A 1 -9.71 4.79 0.15
C MET A 1 -9.15 3.74 -0.79
N ILE A 2 -7.86 3.53 -0.72
CA ILE A 2 -7.12 2.56 -1.53
C ILE A 2 -7.14 1.20 -0.82
N SER A 3 -7.24 0.11 -1.57
CA SER A 3 -7.13 -1.24 -1.04
C SER A 3 -5.71 -1.77 -1.23
N GLN A 4 -5.03 -2.02 -0.13
CA GLN A 4 -3.70 -2.63 -0.11
C GLN A 4 -3.82 -4.12 0.17
N LEU A 5 -3.08 -4.93 -0.56
CA LEU A 5 -2.95 -6.35 -0.29
C LEU A 5 -2.06 -6.58 0.94
N THR A 6 -2.53 -7.35 1.90
CA THR A 6 -1.77 -7.76 3.07
C THR A 6 -1.67 -9.28 3.08
N VAL A 7 -0.46 -9.82 3.10
CA VAL A 7 -0.19 -11.26 3.07
C VAL A 7 0.52 -11.67 4.34
N PHE A 8 0.02 -12.71 4.99
CA PHE A 8 0.64 -13.31 6.17
C PHE A 8 1.51 -14.47 5.71
N LEU A 9 2.83 -14.33 5.87
CA LEU A 9 3.79 -15.36 5.49
C LEU A 9 4.43 -15.97 6.72
N ALA A 10 4.57 -17.31 6.72
CA ALA A 10 5.52 -17.94 7.61
C ALA A 10 6.94 -17.48 7.22
N ASN A 11 7.78 -17.18 8.22
CA ASN A 11 9.16 -16.77 7.98
C ASN A 11 10.00 -18.00 7.56
N GLU A 12 9.70 -18.52 6.40
CA GLU A 12 10.35 -19.67 5.79
C GLU A 12 11.01 -19.26 4.48
N LYS A 13 12.14 -19.87 4.21
CA LYS A 13 12.89 -19.63 2.98
C LYS A 13 12.02 -19.93 1.75
N GLY A 14 11.94 -18.96 0.85
CA GLY A 14 11.22 -19.10 -0.42
C GLY A 14 9.73 -18.76 -0.40
N ARG A 15 9.11 -18.56 0.75
CA ARG A 15 7.67 -18.24 0.83
C ARG A 15 7.30 -16.94 0.12
N LEU A 16 8.10 -15.89 0.30
CA LEU A 16 7.87 -14.62 -0.39
C LEU A 16 7.99 -14.76 -1.91
N ALA A 17 9.00 -15.49 -2.37
CA ALA A 17 9.19 -15.73 -3.80
C ALA A 17 8.00 -16.49 -4.41
N VAL A 18 7.44 -17.47 -3.72
CA VAL A 18 6.25 -18.21 -4.17
C VAL A 18 5.03 -17.29 -4.23
N ALA A 19 4.80 -16.44 -3.22
CA ALA A 19 3.70 -15.50 -3.22
C ALA A 19 3.79 -14.52 -4.41
N CYS A 20 4.96 -13.95 -4.64
CA CYS A 20 5.19 -13.03 -5.76
C CYS A 20 5.03 -13.74 -7.12
N ARG A 21 5.51 -14.96 -7.24
CA ARG A 21 5.33 -15.76 -8.46
C ARG A 21 3.86 -16.06 -8.72
N THR A 22 3.12 -16.38 -7.69
CA THR A 22 1.68 -16.64 -7.78
C THR A 22 0.93 -15.43 -8.34
N LEU A 23 1.26 -14.23 -7.89
CA LEU A 23 0.67 -13.00 -8.43
C LEU A 23 1.11 -12.76 -9.89
N ALA A 24 2.38 -12.96 -10.19
CA ALA A 24 2.92 -12.78 -11.54
C ALA A 24 2.27 -13.73 -12.55
N ASP A 25 2.09 -14.99 -12.18
CA ASP A 25 1.46 -16.02 -13.04
C ASP A 25 -0.03 -15.71 -13.29
N ALA A 26 -0.66 -14.93 -12.42
CA ALA A 26 -2.01 -14.42 -12.59
C ALA A 26 -2.08 -13.08 -13.33
N ASP A 27 -0.96 -12.60 -13.87
CA ASP A 27 -0.82 -11.32 -14.56
C ASP A 27 -1.21 -10.12 -13.68
N ILE A 28 -0.82 -10.18 -12.40
CA ILE A 28 -1.04 -9.10 -11.44
C ILE A 28 0.28 -8.37 -11.21
N ASN A 29 0.34 -7.11 -11.60
CA ASN A 29 1.54 -6.30 -11.44
C ASN A 29 1.62 -5.73 -10.02
N MET A 30 2.78 -5.90 -9.38
CA MET A 30 3.10 -5.32 -8.09
C MET A 30 3.85 -4.00 -8.30
N LYS A 31 3.39 -2.94 -7.67
CA LYS A 31 4.00 -1.59 -7.76
C LYS A 31 4.91 -1.28 -6.60
N ALA A 32 4.63 -1.83 -5.44
CA ALA A 32 5.44 -1.65 -4.23
C ALA A 32 5.26 -2.86 -3.31
N LEU A 33 6.28 -3.11 -2.49
CA LEU A 33 6.30 -4.18 -1.51
C LEU A 33 7.01 -3.70 -0.26
N PHE A 34 6.41 -3.95 0.89
CA PHE A 34 6.98 -3.65 2.20
C PHE A 34 6.89 -4.90 3.08
N ILE A 35 8.02 -5.30 3.66
CA ILE A 35 8.12 -6.41 4.59
C ILE A 35 8.52 -5.87 5.96
N ALA A 36 7.70 -6.15 6.99
CA ALA A 36 8.08 -5.86 8.36
C ALA A 36 9.03 -6.94 8.88
N ASP A 37 10.06 -6.51 9.58
CA ASP A 37 11.02 -7.41 10.22
C ASP A 37 10.40 -8.03 11.47
N THR A 38 9.98 -9.30 11.37
CA THR A 38 9.44 -10.08 12.48
C THR A 38 10.14 -11.43 12.57
N ALA A 39 10.27 -11.99 13.79
CA ALA A 39 11.02 -13.21 14.02
C ALA A 39 10.33 -14.46 13.47
N ASP A 40 9.00 -14.58 13.65
CA ASP A 40 8.25 -15.81 13.35
C ASP A 40 7.28 -15.67 12.18
N PHE A 41 6.71 -14.50 11.96
CA PHE A 41 5.79 -14.18 10.87
C PHE A 41 6.24 -12.93 10.14
N GLY A 42 6.19 -12.99 8.81
CA GLY A 42 6.26 -11.81 7.98
C GLY A 42 4.86 -11.32 7.63
N ILE A 43 4.61 -10.06 7.84
CA ILE A 43 3.47 -9.38 7.22
C ILE A 43 4.03 -8.65 6.02
N VAL A 44 3.56 -9.02 4.83
CA VAL A 44 3.96 -8.38 3.59
C VAL A 44 2.83 -7.51 3.11
N ARG A 45 3.14 -6.27 2.86
CA ARG A 45 2.20 -5.31 2.31
C ARG A 45 2.55 -5.07 0.86
N ILE A 46 1.59 -5.31 -0.02
CA ILE A 46 1.80 -5.25 -1.47
C ILE A 46 0.80 -4.25 -2.06
N PHE A 47 1.33 -3.31 -2.81
CA PHE A 47 0.53 -2.40 -3.62
C PHE A 47 0.50 -2.95 -5.04
N CYS A 48 -0.67 -3.41 -5.49
CA CYS A 48 -0.78 -4.12 -6.75
C CYS A 48 -2.07 -3.79 -7.51
N ASP A 49 -2.08 -4.15 -8.77
CA ASP A 49 -3.29 -4.11 -9.59
C ASP A 49 -4.30 -5.15 -9.10
N THR A 50 -5.57 -4.93 -9.35
CA THR A 50 -6.70 -5.82 -9.05
C THR A 50 -6.60 -6.48 -7.67
N PRO A 51 -6.61 -5.69 -6.58
CA PRO A 51 -6.30 -6.21 -5.25
C PRO A 51 -7.28 -7.27 -4.73
N LYS A 52 -8.55 -7.23 -5.10
CA LYS A 52 -9.51 -8.29 -4.72
C LYS A 52 -9.15 -9.61 -5.39
N ARG A 53 -8.86 -9.58 -6.69
CA ARG A 53 -8.41 -10.75 -7.42
C ARG A 53 -7.10 -11.29 -6.87
N ALA A 54 -6.20 -10.42 -6.44
CA ALA A 54 -4.94 -10.82 -5.80
C ALA A 54 -5.18 -11.65 -4.52
N VAL A 55 -6.12 -11.24 -3.68
CA VAL A 55 -6.52 -12.01 -2.49
C VAL A 55 -7.03 -13.40 -2.88
N GLU A 56 -7.91 -13.49 -3.88
CA GLU A 56 -8.47 -14.75 -4.34
C GLU A 56 -7.40 -15.71 -4.88
N VAL A 57 -6.50 -15.19 -5.71
CA VAL A 57 -5.40 -15.96 -6.31
C VAL A 57 -4.46 -16.50 -5.24
N LEU A 58 -4.10 -15.68 -4.28
CA LEU A 58 -3.25 -16.10 -3.17
C LEU A 58 -3.94 -17.11 -2.25
N ALA A 59 -5.23 -16.91 -1.96
CA ALA A 59 -6.00 -17.86 -1.16
C ALA A 59 -6.07 -19.24 -1.82
N GLN A 60 -6.27 -19.30 -3.13
CA GLN A 60 -6.27 -20.55 -3.89
C GLN A 60 -4.91 -21.25 -3.85
N ALA A 61 -3.84 -20.50 -3.74
CA ALA A 61 -2.48 -21.03 -3.60
C ALA A 61 -2.09 -21.36 -2.15
N GLY A 62 -3.02 -21.26 -1.20
CA GLY A 62 -2.80 -21.59 0.20
C GLY A 62 -2.21 -20.48 1.06
N PHE A 63 -2.17 -19.25 0.56
CA PHE A 63 -1.73 -18.09 1.33
C PHE A 63 -2.91 -17.45 2.09
N ARG A 64 -2.60 -16.91 3.25
CA ARG A 64 -3.54 -16.08 3.99
C ARG A 64 -3.34 -14.62 3.57
N ALA A 65 -4.34 -14.05 2.93
CA ALA A 65 -4.31 -12.69 2.43
C ALA A 65 -5.61 -11.94 2.73
N SER A 66 -5.50 -10.63 2.88
CA SER A 66 -6.64 -9.75 3.08
C SER A 66 -6.38 -8.38 2.46
N LEU A 67 -7.41 -7.55 2.40
CA LEU A 67 -7.28 -6.16 1.99
C LEU A 67 -7.27 -5.25 3.22
N THR A 68 -6.36 -4.29 3.20
CA THR A 68 -6.24 -3.25 4.22
C THR A 68 -6.50 -1.90 3.57
N PRO A 69 -7.44 -1.09 4.08
CA PRO A 69 -7.65 0.26 3.57
C PRO A 69 -6.48 1.17 3.95
N VAL A 70 -5.95 1.87 2.95
CA VAL A 70 -4.84 2.82 3.11
C VAL A 70 -5.13 4.10 2.34
N ILE A 71 -4.35 5.13 2.59
CA ILE A 71 -4.41 6.41 1.88
C ILE A 71 -3.17 6.55 1.01
N ALA A 72 -3.34 6.96 -0.23
CA ALA A 72 -2.25 7.27 -1.13
C ALA A 72 -2.22 8.79 -1.39
N VAL A 73 -1.08 9.40 -1.15
CA VAL A 73 -0.87 10.84 -1.35
C VAL A 73 0.26 11.03 -2.33
N SER A 74 0.02 11.82 -3.37
CA SER A 74 1.07 12.19 -4.32
C SER A 74 1.77 13.46 -3.85
N VAL A 75 3.09 13.42 -3.81
CA VAL A 75 3.95 14.57 -3.51
C VAL A 75 5.04 14.70 -4.58
N GLU A 76 5.70 15.85 -4.64
CA GLU A 76 6.90 15.97 -5.46
C GLU A 76 8.02 15.08 -4.89
N ASP A 77 8.78 14.43 -5.75
CA ASP A 77 9.97 13.68 -5.34
C ASP A 77 11.12 14.67 -5.10
N ALA A 78 11.09 15.32 -3.95
CA ALA A 78 12.02 16.38 -3.57
C ALA A 78 12.25 16.40 -2.07
N PRO A 79 13.39 16.91 -1.60
CA PRO A 79 13.65 17.05 -0.17
C PRO A 79 12.56 17.88 0.54
N GLY A 80 12.06 17.36 1.65
CA GLY A 80 11.10 18.05 2.52
C GLY A 80 9.62 17.73 2.24
N THR A 81 9.27 17.18 1.08
CA THR A 81 7.86 16.94 0.73
C THR A 81 7.20 15.89 1.63
N LEU A 82 7.90 14.80 1.93
CA LEU A 82 7.43 13.81 2.88
C LEU A 82 7.37 14.37 4.31
N ALA A 83 8.37 15.16 4.69
CA ALA A 83 8.39 15.81 6.01
C ALA A 83 7.20 16.77 6.19
N ASP A 84 6.82 17.50 5.16
CA ASP A 84 5.65 18.38 5.18
C ASP A 84 4.35 17.59 5.37
N LEU A 85 4.19 16.49 4.64
CA LEU A 85 3.04 15.61 4.77
C LEU A 85 2.93 15.02 6.18
N LEU A 86 4.02 14.45 6.70
CA LEU A 86 4.04 13.84 8.03
C LEU A 86 3.87 14.87 9.13
N GLY A 87 4.44 16.06 8.96
CA GLY A 87 4.28 17.20 9.88
C GLY A 87 2.82 17.67 9.95
N PHE A 88 2.13 17.72 8.81
CA PHE A 88 0.70 17.99 8.78
C PHE A 88 -0.09 16.92 9.53
N CYS A 89 0.17 15.65 9.29
CA CYS A 89 -0.49 14.55 9.99
C CYS A 89 -0.30 14.66 11.51
N GLN A 90 0.91 14.97 11.96
CA GLN A 90 1.21 15.18 13.37
C GLN A 90 0.40 16.35 13.94
N GLY A 91 0.36 17.48 13.24
CA GLY A 91 -0.40 18.66 13.66
C GLY A 91 -1.91 18.42 13.71
N ALA A 92 -2.42 17.54 12.88
CA ALA A 92 -3.82 17.11 12.86
C ALA A 92 -4.12 15.94 13.83
N SER A 93 -3.15 15.56 14.66
CA SER A 93 -3.26 14.45 15.61
C SER A 93 -3.59 13.10 14.96
N MET A 94 -3.09 12.88 13.75
CA MET A 94 -3.23 11.61 13.04
C MET A 94 -2.12 10.66 13.47
N ASN A 95 -2.48 9.43 13.84
CA ASN A 95 -1.52 8.36 14.13
C ASN A 95 -1.28 7.53 12.88
N ILE A 96 -0.04 7.55 12.40
CA ILE A 96 0.40 6.74 11.25
C ILE A 96 0.94 5.42 11.80
N GLU A 97 0.25 4.33 11.51
CA GLU A 97 0.65 2.99 11.95
C GLU A 97 1.84 2.47 11.16
N TYR A 98 1.85 2.72 9.86
CA TYR A 98 2.97 2.43 8.95
C TYR A 98 2.79 3.19 7.63
N GLY A 99 3.86 3.22 6.87
CA GLY A 99 3.84 3.82 5.54
C GLY A 99 5.00 3.32 4.69
N TYR A 100 4.85 3.48 3.41
CA TYR A 100 5.87 3.24 2.41
C TYR A 100 5.61 4.11 1.19
N CYS A 101 6.61 4.25 0.34
CA CYS A 101 6.47 5.08 -0.85
C CYS A 101 7.11 4.44 -2.07
N PHE A 102 6.70 4.90 -3.23
CA PHE A 102 7.34 4.58 -4.51
C PHE A 102 7.33 5.81 -5.40
N CYS A 103 8.37 5.94 -6.21
CA CYS A 103 8.49 7.05 -7.16
C CYS A 103 7.86 6.71 -8.50
N THR A 104 7.32 7.71 -9.16
CA THR A 104 6.76 7.60 -10.50
C THR A 104 7.68 8.28 -11.52
N ALA A 105 7.51 7.94 -12.80
CA ALA A 105 8.38 8.44 -13.86
C ALA A 105 8.26 9.96 -14.12
N ASP A 106 7.22 10.60 -13.61
CA ASP A 106 6.95 12.04 -13.78
C ASP A 106 7.53 12.93 -12.66
N GLY A 107 8.42 12.39 -11.84
CA GLY A 107 9.05 13.15 -10.75
C GLY A 107 8.19 13.28 -9.50
N LYS A 108 7.16 12.46 -9.37
CA LYS A 108 6.30 12.37 -8.19
C LYS A 108 6.68 11.19 -7.32
N ALA A 109 6.29 11.25 -6.07
CA ALA A 109 6.29 10.11 -5.15
C ALA A 109 4.88 9.86 -4.66
N VAL A 110 4.51 8.59 -4.54
CA VAL A 110 3.25 8.19 -3.94
C VAL A 110 3.54 7.65 -2.54
N ASP A 111 3.05 8.34 -1.54
CA ASP A 111 3.16 7.92 -0.14
C ASP A 111 1.90 7.16 0.24
N VAL A 112 2.06 5.89 0.58
CA VAL A 112 0.98 5.02 1.04
C VAL A 112 1.02 5.00 2.56
N LEU A 113 -0.06 5.45 3.20
CA LEU A 113 -0.13 5.60 4.64
C LEU A 113 -1.31 4.81 5.22
N LYS A 114 -1.04 4.03 6.25
CA LYS A 114 -2.07 3.47 7.12
C LYS A 114 -2.24 4.39 8.31
N ILE A 115 -3.34 5.13 8.33
CA ILE A 115 -3.67 6.07 9.39
C ILE A 115 -4.79 5.49 10.24
N GLU A 116 -4.63 5.54 11.55
CA GLU A 116 -5.61 5.07 12.51
C GLU A 116 -6.87 5.96 12.48
N GLY A 117 -8.04 5.33 12.54
CA GLY A 117 -9.33 6.03 12.56
C GLY A 117 -9.87 6.36 11.18
N ASP A 118 -10.96 7.13 11.17
CA ASP A 118 -11.68 7.53 9.96
C ASP A 118 -11.51 9.01 9.65
N GLY A 119 -11.72 9.37 8.40
CA GLY A 119 -11.79 10.79 7.98
C GLY A 119 -10.46 11.44 7.63
N ALA A 120 -9.32 10.78 7.80
CA ALA A 120 -8.01 11.35 7.48
C ALA A 120 -7.89 11.74 6.00
N GLU A 121 -8.48 10.97 5.11
CA GLU A 121 -8.48 11.23 3.66
C GLU A 121 -9.11 12.59 3.33
N ALA A 122 -10.26 12.90 3.91
CA ALA A 122 -10.94 14.17 3.72
C ALA A 122 -10.13 15.34 4.31
N VAL A 123 -9.56 15.17 5.49
CA VAL A 123 -8.76 16.22 6.15
C VAL A 123 -7.50 16.55 5.31
N LEU A 124 -6.83 15.54 4.79
CA LEU A 124 -5.68 15.73 3.90
C LEU A 124 -6.07 16.44 2.60
N ALA A 125 -7.17 16.04 1.98
CA ALA A 125 -7.65 16.65 0.75
C ALA A 125 -8.04 18.12 0.97
N GLU A 126 -8.72 18.44 2.06
CA GLU A 126 -9.08 19.81 2.43
C GLU A 126 -7.86 20.70 2.69
N ALA A 127 -6.78 20.11 3.19
CA ALA A 127 -5.52 20.80 3.41
C ALA A 127 -4.72 21.06 2.12
N GLY A 128 -5.18 20.55 0.97
CA GLY A 128 -4.56 20.75 -0.33
C GLY A 128 -3.62 19.64 -0.75
N PHE A 129 -3.51 18.53 -0.02
CA PHE A 129 -2.72 17.39 -0.44
C PHE A 129 -3.43 16.64 -1.57
N ALA A 130 -2.65 16.12 -2.52
CA ALA A 130 -3.15 15.33 -3.63
C ALA A 130 -3.43 13.89 -3.18
N VAL A 131 -4.61 13.67 -2.61
CA VAL A 131 -5.09 12.33 -2.20
C VAL A 131 -5.59 11.61 -3.44
N LEU A 132 -5.03 10.43 -3.72
CA LEU A 132 -5.29 9.69 -4.94
C LEU A 132 -6.47 8.74 -4.82
N ALA A 133 -7.25 8.62 -5.90
CA ALA A 133 -8.28 7.61 -6.05
C ALA A 133 -7.66 6.28 -6.53
N PRO A 134 -8.32 5.14 -6.31
CA PRO A 134 -7.80 3.84 -6.76
C PRO A 134 -7.38 3.81 -8.23
N GLU A 135 -8.19 4.38 -9.10
CA GLU A 135 -7.96 4.40 -10.55
C GLU A 135 -6.71 5.18 -10.96
N GLU A 136 -6.22 6.06 -10.09
CA GLU A 136 -5.01 6.86 -10.34
C GLU A 136 -3.73 6.11 -10.00
N VAL A 137 -3.81 5.02 -9.23
CA VAL A 137 -2.63 4.34 -8.67
C VAL A 137 -2.49 2.89 -9.08
N TYR A 138 -3.58 2.19 -9.44
CA TYR A 138 -3.52 0.80 -9.92
C TYR A 138 -4.72 0.49 -10.83
N CYS A 139 -4.63 -0.62 -11.56
CA CYS A 139 -5.79 -1.14 -12.28
C CYS A 139 -6.79 -1.70 -11.27
N VAL A 140 -8.01 -1.13 -11.24
CA VAL A 140 -9.05 -1.58 -10.32
C VAL A 140 -9.64 -2.92 -10.74
N ASP A 141 -10.19 -3.65 -9.77
CA ASP A 141 -10.91 -4.88 -10.07
C ASP A 141 -12.15 -4.57 -10.93
N PRO A 142 -12.50 -5.42 -11.89
CA PRO A 142 -13.74 -5.27 -12.64
C PRO A 142 -14.94 -5.34 -11.69
N ALA A 143 -15.98 -4.63 -12.08
CA ALA A 143 -17.23 -4.54 -11.32
C ALA A 143 -17.94 -5.90 -11.24
#